data_2e55937ce67aaaa35123786616186f9a
#
_entry.id   2e55937ce67aaaa35123786616186f9a
#
_cell.length_a   1.000
_cell.length_b   1.000
_cell.length_c   1.000
_cell.angle_alpha   90.00
_cell.angle_beta   90.00
_cell.angle_gamma   90.00
#
_symmetry.space_group_name_H-M   'P 1'
#
loop_
_entity.id
_entity.type
_entity.pdbx_description
1 polymer ?
#
loop_
_entity_poly.entity_id
_entity_poly.type
_entity_poly.pdbx_seq_one_letter_code
_entity_poly.pdbx_strand_id
1 'polypeptide(L)'
;MKQSRRFFFLAQLAGCGIFAYILAKIYQLRRTSTLALRQRKAALRRRLAIPPHFLRASYVERFTTCGKANCACAQGQKHGPFYYLASGLTPGRVLKFLLKTPDQQRDGQHGVAAYQQLWEGLEELSQINAELLRRGEPLKSE
;
A
#
# COMPACT_ATOMS: atom_id res chain seq x y z
N MET A 1 3.31 -24.60 18.86
CA MET A 1 2.53 -23.47 18.30
C MET A 1 2.45 -22.24 19.22
N LYS A 2 3.41 -21.95 20.12
CA LYS A 2 3.36 -20.82 21.08
C LYS A 2 4.43 -19.72 20.88
N GLN A 3 5.30 -19.81 19.87
CA GLN A 3 6.41 -18.86 19.67
C GLN A 3 6.11 -17.69 18.71
N SER A 4 5.05 -17.79 17.89
CA SER A 4 4.74 -16.77 16.88
C SER A 4 4.14 -15.47 17.46
N ARG A 5 3.53 -15.51 18.65
CA ARG A 5 2.89 -14.33 19.25
C ARG A 5 3.85 -13.36 19.97
N ARG A 6 5.02 -13.82 20.39
CA ARG A 6 5.99 -12.98 21.12
C ARG A 6 6.78 -12.02 20.21
N PHE A 7 6.97 -12.38 18.94
CA PHE A 7 7.68 -11.52 17.98
C PHE A 7 6.84 -10.33 17.50
N PHE A 8 5.51 -10.48 17.46
CA PHE A 8 4.62 -9.41 17.01
C PHE A 8 4.51 -8.26 18.04
N PHE A 9 4.64 -8.56 19.32
CA PHE A 9 4.48 -7.57 20.39
C PHE A 9 5.71 -6.65 20.58
N LEU A 10 6.91 -7.14 20.26
CA LEU A 10 8.16 -6.37 20.37
C LEU A 10 8.36 -5.38 19.20
N ALA A 11 7.74 -5.64 18.04
CA ALA A 11 7.83 -4.78 16.85
C ALA A 11 7.01 -3.49 16.99
N GLN A 12 6.03 -3.46 17.86
CA GLN A 12 5.14 -2.29 18.08
C GLN A 12 5.77 -1.20 18.94
N LEU A 13 6.82 -1.52 19.71
CA LEU A 13 7.47 -0.57 20.63
C LEU A 13 8.63 0.22 20.02
N ALA A 14 9.05 -0.08 18.78
CA ALA A 14 10.27 0.49 18.20
C ALA A 14 10.07 1.36 16.95
N GLY A 15 8.91 1.95 16.69
CA GLY A 15 8.72 2.89 15.56
C GLY A 15 9.05 2.33 14.15
N CYS A 16 9.23 1.02 13.99
CA CYS A 16 9.79 0.34 12.82
C CYS A 16 8.84 -0.71 12.22
N GLY A 17 7.52 -0.41 12.19
CA GLY A 17 6.50 -1.37 11.74
C GLY A 17 6.75 -1.90 10.31
N ILE A 18 7.22 -1.04 9.41
CA ILE A 18 7.50 -1.41 8.01
C ILE A 18 8.72 -2.34 7.94
N PHE A 19 9.78 -2.06 8.69
CA PHE A 19 11.00 -2.86 8.66
C PHE A 19 10.79 -4.27 9.24
N ALA A 20 10.04 -4.36 10.34
CA ALA A 20 9.67 -5.64 10.94
C ALA A 20 8.77 -6.47 10.02
N TYR A 21 7.84 -5.85 9.31
CA TYR A 21 6.99 -6.50 8.32
C TYR A 21 7.80 -7.07 7.15
N ILE A 22 8.74 -6.30 6.60
CA ILE A 22 9.62 -6.73 5.50
C ILE A 22 10.49 -7.91 5.97
N LEU A 23 11.10 -7.83 7.14
CA LEU A 23 11.94 -8.90 7.69
C LEU A 23 11.14 -10.19 7.93
N ALA A 24 9.91 -10.09 8.45
CA ALA A 24 9.03 -11.24 8.65
C ALA A 24 8.67 -11.91 7.31
N LYS A 25 8.39 -11.11 6.28
CA LYS A 25 8.10 -11.61 4.92
C LYS A 25 9.30 -12.33 4.31
N ILE A 26 10.50 -11.75 4.40
CA ILE A 26 11.76 -12.38 3.94
C ILE A 26 12.01 -13.68 4.68
N TYR A 27 11.83 -13.72 6.00
CA TYR A 27 12.00 -14.92 6.81
C TYR A 27 11.02 -16.04 6.39
N GLN A 28 9.76 -15.71 6.12
CA GLN A 28 8.78 -16.67 5.63
C GLN A 28 9.16 -17.23 4.25
N LEU A 29 9.62 -16.41 3.32
CA LEU A 29 10.05 -16.86 1.99
C LEU A 29 11.22 -17.84 2.09
N ARG A 30 12.20 -17.60 2.97
CA ARG A 30 13.34 -18.50 3.20
C ARG A 30 12.94 -19.89 3.66
N ARG A 31 11.84 -20.02 4.39
CA ARG A 31 11.31 -21.30 4.90
C ARG A 31 10.33 -21.98 3.94
N THR A 32 9.89 -21.29 2.91
CA THR A 32 8.96 -21.82 1.92
C THR A 32 9.71 -22.70 0.92
N SER A 33 9.16 -23.87 0.52
CA SER A 33 9.80 -24.73 -0.47
C SER A 33 9.89 -24.05 -1.84
N THR A 34 10.88 -24.41 -2.64
CA THR A 34 11.07 -23.88 -4.01
C THR A 34 9.83 -24.12 -4.88
N LEU A 35 9.20 -25.29 -4.77
CA LEU A 35 7.96 -25.58 -5.49
C LEU A 35 6.84 -24.62 -5.10
N ALA A 36 6.63 -24.39 -3.81
CA ALA A 36 5.61 -23.45 -3.33
C ALA A 36 5.88 -22.01 -3.77
N LEU A 37 7.15 -21.58 -3.79
CA LEU A 37 7.54 -20.27 -4.34
C LEU A 37 7.20 -20.13 -5.83
N ARG A 38 7.49 -21.16 -6.64
CA ARG A 38 7.14 -21.18 -8.06
C ARG A 38 5.64 -21.15 -8.29
N GLN A 39 4.86 -21.91 -7.52
CA GLN A 39 3.39 -21.90 -7.59
C GLN A 39 2.83 -20.51 -7.21
N ARG A 40 3.34 -19.89 -6.15
CA ARG A 40 2.95 -18.55 -5.71
C ARG A 40 3.30 -17.50 -6.75
N LYS A 41 4.50 -17.57 -7.34
CA LYS A 41 4.91 -16.72 -8.47
C LYS A 41 3.95 -16.81 -9.65
N ALA A 42 3.58 -18.03 -10.08
CA ALA A 42 2.65 -18.24 -11.17
C ALA A 42 1.25 -17.69 -10.87
N ALA A 43 0.77 -17.87 -9.65
CA ALA A 43 -0.52 -17.32 -9.19
C ALA A 43 -0.51 -15.78 -9.19
N LEU A 44 0.56 -15.15 -8.70
CA LEU A 44 0.72 -13.69 -8.71
C LEU A 44 0.75 -13.13 -10.14
N ARG A 45 1.53 -13.74 -11.03
CA ARG A 45 1.59 -13.31 -12.45
C ARG A 45 0.22 -13.31 -13.12
N ARG A 46 -0.63 -14.31 -12.83
CA ARG A 46 -2.00 -14.38 -13.36
C ARG A 46 -2.91 -13.28 -12.74
N ARG A 47 -2.68 -12.89 -11.50
CA ARG A 47 -3.46 -11.87 -10.79
C ARG A 47 -3.02 -10.44 -11.09
N LEU A 48 -1.77 -10.23 -11.50
CA LEU A 48 -1.19 -8.91 -11.79
C LEU A 48 -1.67 -8.38 -13.15
N ALA A 49 -2.98 -8.35 -13.37
CA ALA A 49 -3.59 -7.56 -14.42
C ALA A 49 -3.66 -6.08 -13.97
N ILE A 50 -3.29 -5.16 -14.84
CA ILE A 50 -3.40 -3.73 -14.53
C ILE A 50 -4.89 -3.35 -14.56
N PRO A 51 -5.50 -2.96 -13.43
CA PRO A 51 -6.87 -2.51 -13.41
C PRO A 51 -7.02 -1.22 -14.23
N PRO A 52 -8.04 -1.07 -15.08
CA PRO A 52 -8.19 0.12 -15.94
C PRO A 52 -8.40 1.41 -15.14
N HIS A 53 -8.79 1.32 -13.89
CA HIS A 53 -9.12 2.45 -13.02
C HIS A 53 -8.06 2.73 -11.93
N PHE A 54 -6.84 2.12 -12.00
CA PHE A 54 -5.84 2.35 -10.96
C PHE A 54 -5.34 3.82 -10.97
N LEU A 55 -5.13 4.36 -9.77
CA LEU A 55 -4.64 5.72 -9.56
C LEU A 55 -3.42 5.72 -8.64
N ARG A 56 -2.26 6.14 -9.17
CA ARG A 56 -1.07 6.40 -8.36
C ARG A 56 -1.20 7.72 -7.64
N ALA A 57 -1.94 7.74 -6.55
CA ALA A 57 -2.22 8.90 -5.74
C ALA A 57 -2.44 8.49 -4.28
N SER A 58 -2.53 9.48 -3.39
CA SER A 58 -3.01 9.30 -2.03
C SER A 58 -4.41 9.85 -1.91
N TYR A 59 -5.33 9.08 -1.33
CA TYR A 59 -6.66 9.54 -0.95
C TYR A 59 -6.56 10.20 0.43
N VAL A 60 -6.90 11.49 0.53
CA VAL A 60 -6.67 12.30 1.73
C VAL A 60 -8.00 12.89 2.21
N GLU A 61 -8.37 12.55 3.42
CA GLU A 61 -9.45 13.22 4.16
C GLU A 61 -8.86 14.40 4.94
N ARG A 62 -9.50 15.55 4.85
CA ARG A 62 -9.03 16.77 5.50
C ARG A 62 -10.17 17.56 6.13
N PHE A 63 -9.93 18.03 7.35
CA PHE A 63 -10.73 19.02 8.04
C PHE A 63 -9.99 20.35 8.06
N THR A 64 -10.70 21.46 7.86
CA THR A 64 -10.10 22.80 7.77
C THR A 64 -10.84 23.82 8.63
N THR A 65 -10.16 24.94 8.92
CA THR A 65 -10.76 26.14 9.52
C THR A 65 -10.81 27.24 8.47
N CYS A 66 -11.86 28.08 8.45
CA CYS A 66 -12.00 29.14 7.46
C CYS A 66 -11.38 30.49 7.88
N GLY A 67 -10.86 30.59 9.12
CA GLY A 67 -10.24 31.80 9.65
C GLY A 67 -11.22 32.92 10.03
N LYS A 68 -12.54 32.72 9.91
CA LYS A 68 -13.54 33.73 10.30
C LYS A 68 -13.79 33.64 11.82
N ALA A 69 -13.68 34.77 12.54
CA ALA A 69 -13.88 34.83 13.99
C ALA A 69 -15.28 34.35 14.45
N ASN A 70 -16.31 34.64 13.64
CA ASN A 70 -17.71 34.28 13.95
C ASN A 70 -18.12 32.90 13.43
N CYS A 71 -17.16 32.05 13.06
CA CYS A 71 -17.46 30.70 12.59
C CYS A 71 -17.29 29.69 13.72
N ALA A 72 -18.16 28.68 13.78
CA ALA A 72 -18.04 27.57 14.73
C ALA A 72 -16.67 26.87 14.71
N CYS A 73 -15.94 26.96 13.59
CA CYS A 73 -14.59 26.41 13.48
C CYS A 73 -13.55 27.17 14.35
N ALA A 74 -13.81 28.42 14.73
CA ALA A 74 -12.98 29.16 15.71
C ALA A 74 -13.14 28.58 17.12
N GLN A 75 -14.25 27.88 17.39
CA GLN A 75 -14.55 27.19 18.64
C GLN A 75 -14.21 25.69 18.60
N GLY A 76 -13.45 25.26 17.57
CA GLY A 76 -12.95 23.88 17.43
C GLY A 76 -13.76 22.99 16.48
N GLN A 77 -14.94 23.39 16.02
CA GLN A 77 -15.77 22.60 15.10
C GLN A 77 -15.33 22.79 13.64
N LYS A 78 -14.30 22.06 13.23
CA LYS A 78 -13.70 22.16 11.88
C LYS A 78 -14.72 21.86 10.76
N HIS A 79 -14.51 22.51 9.60
CA HIS A 79 -15.24 22.21 8.37
C HIS A 79 -14.71 20.94 7.73
N GLY A 80 -15.56 20.17 7.12
CA GLY A 80 -15.23 18.91 6.45
C GLY A 80 -16.15 17.77 6.86
N PRO A 81 -15.80 16.54 6.47
CA PRO A 81 -14.57 16.18 5.74
C PRO A 81 -14.54 16.67 4.29
N PHE A 82 -13.34 17.05 3.82
CA PHE A 82 -13.06 17.30 2.41
C PHE A 82 -12.12 16.20 1.91
N TYR A 83 -12.44 15.62 0.75
CA TYR A 83 -11.67 14.53 0.17
C TYR A 83 -10.87 15.01 -1.02
N TYR A 84 -9.58 14.65 -1.04
CA TYR A 84 -8.63 15.04 -2.08
C TYR A 84 -7.89 13.83 -2.61
N LEU A 85 -7.56 13.87 -3.91
CA LEU A 85 -6.47 13.06 -4.45
C LEU A 85 -5.20 13.91 -4.47
N ALA A 86 -4.11 13.38 -3.92
CA ALA A 86 -2.78 13.98 -3.96
C ALA A 86 -1.86 13.07 -4.77
N SER A 87 -1.35 13.54 -5.90
CA SER A 87 -0.50 12.79 -6.81
C SER A 87 0.85 13.45 -6.99
N GLY A 88 1.93 12.71 -6.79
CA GLY A 88 3.31 13.12 -7.02
C GLY A 88 3.88 12.56 -8.33
N LEU A 89 3.11 12.57 -9.42
CA LEU A 89 3.55 12.05 -10.72
C LEU A 89 4.63 12.91 -11.37
N THR A 90 4.67 14.20 -11.06
CA THR A 90 5.70 15.14 -11.54
C THR A 90 6.75 15.32 -10.45
N PRO A 91 8.06 15.12 -10.73
CA PRO A 91 9.12 15.34 -9.75
C PRO A 91 9.05 16.74 -9.13
N GLY A 92 9.13 16.81 -7.81
CA GLY A 92 9.10 18.07 -7.06
C GLY A 92 7.72 18.75 -6.99
N ARG A 93 6.66 18.18 -7.59
CA ARG A 93 5.34 18.80 -7.62
C ARG A 93 4.26 17.81 -7.21
N VAL A 94 3.49 18.17 -6.18
CA VAL A 94 2.30 17.40 -5.77
C VAL A 94 1.06 18.10 -6.32
N LEU A 95 0.35 17.41 -7.22
CA LEU A 95 -0.95 17.85 -7.72
C LEU A 95 -2.02 17.39 -6.72
N LYS A 96 -2.88 18.32 -6.31
CA LYS A 96 -4.02 18.04 -5.42
C LYS A 96 -5.30 18.52 -6.09
N PHE A 97 -6.33 17.71 -6.09
CA PHE A 97 -7.65 18.12 -6.52
C PHE A 97 -8.75 17.57 -5.60
N LEU A 98 -9.76 18.42 -5.39
CA LEU A 98 -10.89 18.13 -4.51
C LEU A 98 -11.86 17.18 -5.21
N LEU A 99 -12.28 16.14 -4.51
CA LEU A 99 -13.33 15.22 -4.91
C LEU A 99 -14.68 15.75 -4.39
N LYS A 100 -15.47 16.34 -5.29
CA LYS A 100 -16.67 17.09 -4.93
C LYS A 100 -17.92 16.22 -4.78
N THR A 101 -18.01 15.12 -5.53
CA THR A 101 -19.19 14.26 -5.53
C THR A 101 -18.90 12.91 -4.85
N PRO A 102 -19.93 12.25 -4.29
CA PRO A 102 -19.77 10.90 -3.71
C PRO A 102 -19.20 9.89 -4.71
N ASP A 103 -19.56 9.99 -5.99
CA ASP A 103 -19.03 9.11 -7.04
C ASP A 103 -17.53 9.32 -7.24
N GLN A 104 -17.09 10.59 -7.35
CA GLN A 104 -15.66 10.91 -7.43
C GLN A 104 -14.87 10.41 -6.21
N GLN A 105 -15.47 10.51 -5.02
CA GLN A 105 -14.84 10.03 -3.77
C GLN A 105 -14.68 8.52 -3.79
N ARG A 106 -15.73 7.78 -4.17
CA ARG A 106 -15.73 6.33 -4.30
C ARG A 106 -14.73 5.87 -5.35
N ASP A 107 -14.77 6.45 -6.55
CA ASP A 107 -13.87 6.08 -7.65
C ASP A 107 -12.41 6.41 -7.32
N GLY A 108 -12.15 7.55 -6.68
CA GLY A 108 -10.83 7.92 -6.21
C GLY A 108 -10.27 6.94 -5.18
N GLN A 109 -11.10 6.53 -4.23
CA GLN A 109 -10.73 5.55 -3.21
C GLN A 109 -10.45 4.17 -3.83
N HIS A 110 -11.31 3.70 -4.72
CA HIS A 110 -11.14 2.42 -5.43
C HIS A 110 -9.89 2.43 -6.31
N GLY A 111 -9.64 3.53 -7.02
CA GLY A 111 -8.47 3.65 -7.88
C GLY A 111 -7.15 3.63 -7.10
N VAL A 112 -7.09 4.30 -5.96
CA VAL A 112 -5.92 4.26 -5.06
C VAL A 112 -5.74 2.87 -4.46
N ALA A 113 -6.81 2.22 -4.02
CA ALA A 113 -6.75 0.86 -3.49
C ALA A 113 -6.27 -0.14 -4.56
N ALA A 114 -6.76 -0.03 -5.80
CA ALA A 114 -6.31 -0.86 -6.92
C ALA A 114 -4.81 -0.68 -7.22
N TYR A 115 -4.30 0.55 -7.14
CA TYR A 115 -2.86 0.81 -7.27
C TYR A 115 -2.05 0.16 -6.16
N GLN A 116 -2.50 0.28 -4.91
CA GLN A 116 -1.81 -0.33 -3.76
C GLN A 116 -1.75 -1.86 -3.88
N GLN A 117 -2.86 -2.50 -4.24
CA GLN A 117 -2.90 -3.95 -4.45
C GLN A 117 -1.96 -4.42 -5.57
N LEU A 118 -1.91 -3.66 -6.68
CA LEU A 118 -0.98 -3.94 -7.77
C LEU A 118 0.47 -3.80 -7.30
N TRP A 119 0.79 -2.72 -6.56
CA TRP A 119 2.12 -2.46 -6.04
C TRP A 119 2.59 -3.55 -5.06
N GLU A 120 1.74 -3.94 -4.11
CA GLU A 120 2.03 -5.02 -3.17
C GLU A 120 2.30 -6.36 -3.89
N GLY A 121 1.53 -6.65 -4.94
CA GLY A 121 1.75 -7.84 -5.76
C GLY A 121 3.08 -7.81 -6.53
N LEU A 122 3.50 -6.64 -7.05
CA LEU A 122 4.80 -6.47 -7.70
C LEU A 122 5.95 -6.62 -6.70
N GLU A 123 5.84 -6.04 -5.52
CA GLU A 123 6.82 -6.20 -4.46
C GLU A 123 6.97 -7.66 -4.02
N GLU A 124 5.85 -8.36 -3.84
CA GLU A 124 5.88 -9.79 -3.49
C GLU A 124 6.53 -10.63 -4.59
N LEU A 125 6.18 -10.36 -5.87
CA LEU A 125 6.80 -11.05 -7.00
C LEU A 125 8.32 -10.82 -7.05
N SER A 126 8.77 -9.60 -6.80
CA SER A 126 10.18 -9.24 -6.71
C SER A 126 10.90 -10.01 -5.60
N GLN A 127 10.30 -10.09 -4.40
CA GLN A 127 10.87 -10.82 -3.27
C GLN A 127 10.97 -12.32 -3.55
N ILE A 128 9.96 -12.93 -4.18
CA ILE A 128 9.99 -14.34 -4.58
C ILE A 128 11.11 -14.59 -5.60
N ASN A 129 11.25 -13.71 -6.60
CA ASN A 129 12.30 -13.84 -7.62
C ASN A 129 13.69 -13.72 -6.97
N ALA A 130 13.90 -12.78 -6.05
CA ALA A 130 15.16 -12.64 -5.33
C ALA A 130 15.51 -13.90 -4.51
N GLU A 131 14.51 -14.51 -3.86
CA GLU A 131 14.73 -15.76 -3.11
C GLU A 131 15.02 -16.95 -4.03
N LEU A 132 14.36 -17.05 -5.18
CA LEU A 132 14.67 -18.10 -6.18
C LEU A 132 16.11 -17.94 -6.70
N LEU A 133 16.54 -16.72 -7.04
CA LEU A 133 17.92 -16.45 -7.46
C LEU A 133 18.94 -16.82 -6.37
N ARG A 134 18.65 -16.48 -5.11
CA ARG A 134 19.51 -16.86 -3.99
C ARG A 134 19.69 -18.39 -3.85
N ARG A 135 18.70 -19.16 -4.31
CA ARG A 135 18.75 -20.65 -4.34
C ARG A 135 19.37 -21.20 -5.60
N GLY A 136 19.82 -20.36 -6.54
CA GLY A 136 20.32 -20.80 -7.86
C GLY A 136 19.24 -21.24 -8.83
N GLU A 137 17.97 -20.90 -8.57
CA GLU A 137 16.85 -21.28 -9.41
C GLU A 137 16.65 -20.29 -10.56
N PRO A 138 16.40 -20.75 -11.81
CA PRO A 138 16.15 -19.87 -12.93
C PRO A 138 14.83 -19.11 -12.76
N LEU A 139 14.81 -17.81 -13.13
CA LEU A 139 13.60 -16.97 -13.06
C LEU A 139 12.63 -17.23 -14.20
N LYS A 140 13.13 -17.63 -15.36
CA LYS A 140 12.29 -18.07 -16.49
C LYS A 140 11.99 -19.55 -16.29
N SER A 141 10.72 -19.92 -16.10
CA SER A 141 10.25 -21.26 -16.38
C SER A 141 9.99 -21.32 -17.88
N GLU A 142 10.67 -22.19 -18.57
CA GLU A 142 10.32 -22.58 -19.91
C GLU A 142 8.88 -23.09 -19.98
#